data_f88318ed2fcf9925dbf3006add89c8b1
#
_entry.id   f88318ed2fcf9925dbf3006add89c8b1
#
_cell.length_a   1.000
_cell.length_b   1.000
_cell.length_c   1.000
_cell.angle_alpha   90.00
_cell.angle_beta   90.00
_cell.angle_gamma   90.00
#
_symmetry.space_group_name_H-M   'P 1'
#
loop_
_entity.id
_entity.type
_entity.pdbx_description
1 polymer ?
#
loop_
_entity_poly.entity_id
_entity_poly.type
_entity_poly.pdbx_seq_one_letter_code
_entity_poly.pdbx_strand_id
1 'polypeptide(L)'
;MAKKRSPPTKNRIISWRAIREFIEAHPEDKVAADAFAKWYDLVRNNRFANFNEVRRTFPSADLVGDLVVFNIRGNRYRLIARFIYEKGRVYVRHVLTHAEYDRGNWKEETA
;
A
#
# COMPACT_ATOMS: atom_id res chain seq x y z
N MET A 1 17.64 -34.29 -7.63
CA MET A 1 16.81 -34.00 -6.47
C MET A 1 16.18 -32.65 -6.58
N ALA A 2 14.87 -32.60 -6.48
CA ALA A 2 14.18 -31.31 -6.54
C ALA A 2 14.50 -30.50 -5.29
N LYS A 3 14.98 -29.30 -5.50
CA LYS A 3 15.22 -28.36 -4.40
C LYS A 3 13.89 -27.99 -3.78
N LYS A 4 13.77 -28.22 -2.48
CA LYS A 4 12.59 -27.79 -1.76
C LYS A 4 12.54 -26.26 -1.76
N ARG A 5 11.50 -25.69 -2.34
CA ARG A 5 11.33 -24.25 -2.36
C ARG A 5 10.93 -23.75 -0.99
N SER A 6 11.64 -22.75 -0.52
CA SER A 6 11.16 -22.00 0.64
C SER A 6 9.90 -21.25 0.25
N PRO A 7 8.96 -21.05 1.18
CA PRO A 7 7.80 -20.19 0.91
C PRO A 7 8.26 -18.80 0.47
N PRO A 8 7.55 -18.18 -0.48
CA PRO A 8 7.89 -16.80 -0.87
C PRO A 8 7.83 -15.87 0.34
N THR A 9 8.85 -15.03 0.51
CA THR A 9 8.94 -14.09 1.62
C THR A 9 8.64 -12.65 1.19
N LYS A 10 8.42 -12.44 -0.10
CA LYS A 10 8.22 -11.11 -0.67
C LYS A 10 6.89 -11.00 -1.39
N ASN A 11 6.35 -9.78 -1.37
CA ASN A 11 5.18 -9.40 -2.16
C ASN A 11 5.61 -8.79 -3.49
N ARG A 12 4.77 -8.94 -4.49
CA ARG A 12 4.88 -8.18 -5.74
C ARG A 12 3.90 -7.01 -5.67
N ILE A 13 4.41 -5.80 -5.78
CA ILE A 13 3.60 -4.59 -5.73
C ILE A 13 3.32 -4.09 -7.15
N ILE A 14 2.05 -3.91 -7.46
CA ILE A 14 1.53 -3.45 -8.73
C ILE A 14 0.62 -2.26 -8.43
N SER A 15 0.85 -1.05 -8.83
CA SER A 15 1.95 -0.61 -9.66
C SER A 15 2.59 0.60 -8.97
N TRP A 16 3.91 0.68 -9.04
CA TRP A 16 4.65 1.82 -8.52
C TRP A 16 4.29 3.12 -9.25
N ARG A 17 3.76 3.01 -10.45
CA ARG A 17 3.42 4.16 -11.29
C ARG A 17 2.50 5.14 -10.58
N ALA A 18 1.46 4.65 -9.91
CA ALA A 18 0.51 5.51 -9.20
C ALA A 18 1.20 6.30 -8.10
N ILE A 19 2.12 5.66 -7.38
CA ILE A 19 2.90 6.31 -6.33
C ILE A 19 3.83 7.37 -6.92
N ARG A 20 4.53 7.00 -8.00
CA ARG A 20 5.46 7.92 -8.67
C ARG A 20 4.75 9.17 -9.19
N GLU A 21 3.60 8.97 -9.84
CA GLU A 21 2.81 10.08 -10.36
C GLU A 21 2.32 11.01 -9.25
N PHE A 22 1.93 10.44 -8.12
CA PHE A 22 1.53 11.22 -6.96
C PHE A 22 2.69 12.06 -6.42
N ILE A 23 3.87 11.47 -6.28
CA ILE A 23 5.07 12.18 -5.81
C ILE A 23 5.41 13.33 -6.76
N GLU A 24 5.37 13.07 -8.06
CA GLU A 24 5.66 14.10 -9.09
C GLU A 24 4.66 15.24 -9.06
N ALA A 25 3.39 14.95 -8.69
CA ALA A 25 2.36 15.97 -8.58
C ALA A 25 2.45 16.80 -7.29
N HIS A 26 3.30 16.39 -6.34
CA HIS A 26 3.46 17.07 -5.06
C HIS A 26 4.94 17.39 -4.78
N PRO A 27 5.59 18.15 -5.68
CA PRO A 27 7.04 18.44 -5.54
C PRO A 27 7.37 19.29 -4.33
N GLU A 28 6.40 20.00 -3.77
CA GLU A 28 6.57 20.80 -2.56
C GLU A 28 6.84 19.95 -1.31
N ASP A 29 6.42 18.70 -1.31
CA ASP A 29 6.66 17.79 -0.19
C ASP A 29 7.96 16.99 -0.45
N LYS A 30 9.04 17.50 0.09
CA LYS A 30 10.39 16.95 -0.14
C LYS A 30 10.61 15.59 0.51
N VAL A 31 9.77 15.20 1.46
CA VAL A 31 9.92 13.92 2.15
C VAL A 31 8.87 12.89 1.73
N ALA A 32 8.00 13.24 0.79
CA ALA A 32 6.97 12.32 0.30
C ALA A 32 7.59 11.06 -0.29
N ALA A 33 8.61 11.21 -1.12
CA ALA A 33 9.28 10.07 -1.76
C ALA A 33 9.84 9.09 -0.74
N ASP A 34 10.46 9.58 0.32
CA ASP A 34 11.01 8.72 1.37
C ASP A 34 9.91 7.97 2.12
N ALA A 35 8.81 8.65 2.40
CA ALA A 35 7.68 8.04 3.10
C ALA A 35 7.06 6.89 2.29
N PHE A 36 6.87 7.10 1.00
CA PHE A 36 6.35 6.05 0.12
C PHE A 36 7.35 4.92 -0.09
N ALA A 37 8.64 5.24 -0.19
CA ALA A 37 9.68 4.22 -0.32
C ALA A 37 9.72 3.31 0.90
N LYS A 38 9.58 3.87 2.09
CA LYS A 38 9.52 3.09 3.33
C LYS A 38 8.32 2.12 3.33
N TRP A 39 7.15 2.60 2.94
CA TRP A 39 5.98 1.75 2.79
C TRP A 39 6.24 0.62 1.80
N TYR A 40 6.80 0.97 0.65
CA TYR A 40 7.10 0.02 -0.42
C TYR A 40 8.03 -1.09 0.06
N ASP A 41 9.11 -0.73 0.74
CA ASP A 41 10.07 -1.69 1.25
C ASP A 41 9.46 -2.61 2.30
N LEU A 42 8.67 -2.07 3.21
CA LEU A 42 8.02 -2.86 4.25
C LEU A 42 7.01 -3.85 3.66
N VAL A 43 6.23 -3.43 2.69
CA VAL A 43 5.24 -4.30 2.05
C VAL A 43 5.93 -5.34 1.17
N ARG A 44 6.91 -4.93 0.39
CA ARG A 44 7.61 -5.84 -0.51
C ARG A 44 8.33 -6.95 0.24
N ASN A 45 8.97 -6.62 1.35
CA ASN A 45 9.84 -7.55 2.06
C ASN A 45 9.14 -8.40 3.11
N ASN A 46 7.83 -8.26 3.26
CA ASN A 46 7.04 -9.02 4.22
C ASN A 46 5.85 -9.68 3.53
N ARG A 47 5.75 -11.01 3.61
CA ARG A 47 4.54 -11.71 3.19
C ARG A 47 3.59 -11.69 4.37
N PHE A 48 2.39 -11.20 4.12
CA PHE A 48 1.33 -11.18 5.12
C PHE A 48 0.33 -12.28 4.80
N ALA A 49 -0.12 -13.00 5.81
CA ALA A 49 -1.14 -14.04 5.61
C ALA A 49 -2.56 -13.45 5.56
N ASN A 50 -2.75 -12.30 6.21
CA ASN A 50 -4.05 -11.66 6.32
C ASN A 50 -3.87 -10.21 6.79
N PHE A 51 -4.99 -9.50 6.90
CA PHE A 51 -4.98 -8.10 7.34
C PHE A 51 -4.44 -7.92 8.77
N ASN A 52 -4.70 -8.87 9.65
CA ASN A 52 -4.18 -8.76 11.02
C ASN A 52 -2.66 -8.67 11.05
N GLU A 53 -1.99 -9.40 10.16
CA GLU A 53 -0.53 -9.33 10.04
C GLU A 53 -0.08 -8.00 9.45
N VAL A 54 -0.84 -7.45 8.51
CA VAL A 54 -0.57 -6.11 7.98
C VAL A 54 -0.60 -5.09 9.11
N ARG A 55 -1.60 -5.17 9.99
CA ARG A 55 -1.73 -4.22 11.10
C ARG A 55 -0.60 -4.31 12.12
N ARG A 56 0.04 -5.45 12.24
CA ARG A 56 1.21 -5.57 13.14
C ARG A 56 2.37 -4.72 12.66
N THR A 57 2.56 -4.63 11.34
CA THR A 57 3.61 -3.79 10.75
C THR A 57 3.14 -2.34 10.59
N PHE A 58 1.86 -2.15 10.30
CA PHE A 58 1.26 -0.84 10.08
C PHE A 58 0.08 -0.66 11.04
N PRO A 59 0.31 -0.26 12.29
CA PRO A 59 -0.76 -0.20 13.30
C PRO A 59 -1.93 0.70 12.94
N SER A 60 -1.70 1.73 12.11
CA SER A 60 -2.77 2.64 11.67
C SER A 60 -3.49 2.19 10.42
N ALA A 61 -3.12 1.06 9.83
CA ALA A 61 -3.80 0.55 8.64
C ALA A 61 -5.25 0.22 8.96
N ASP A 62 -6.12 0.50 8.00
CA ASP A 62 -7.56 0.27 8.15
C ASP A 62 -8.09 -0.57 6.99
N LEU A 63 -9.20 -1.26 7.24
CA LEU A 63 -9.83 -2.11 6.24
C LEU A 63 -11.17 -1.51 5.85
N VAL A 64 -11.32 -1.19 4.56
CA VAL A 64 -12.57 -0.66 4.00
C VAL A 64 -13.01 -1.62 2.88
N GLY A 65 -14.02 -2.45 3.17
CA GLY A 65 -14.35 -3.58 2.28
C GLY A 65 -13.17 -4.54 2.21
N ASP A 66 -12.69 -4.83 1.01
CA ASP A 66 -11.47 -5.63 0.79
C ASP A 66 -10.23 -4.77 0.54
N LEU A 67 -10.33 -3.47 0.73
CA LEU A 67 -9.21 -2.56 0.49
C LEU A 67 -8.53 -2.19 1.80
N VAL A 68 -7.21 -2.13 1.76
CA VAL A 68 -6.40 -1.73 2.91
C VAL A 68 -5.98 -0.28 2.72
N VAL A 69 -6.22 0.55 3.72
CA VAL A 69 -5.92 1.98 3.69
C VAL A 69 -4.74 2.24 4.62
N PHE A 70 -3.69 2.82 4.07
CA PHE A 70 -2.48 3.16 4.82
C PHE A 70 -2.35 4.67 4.97
N ASN A 71 -1.96 5.11 6.16
CA ASN A 71 -1.53 6.47 6.39
C ASN A 71 -0.07 6.60 5.94
N ILE A 72 0.21 7.55 5.07
CA ILE A 72 1.57 7.81 4.58
C ILE A 72 1.95 9.23 4.98
N ARG A 73 3.22 9.42 5.36
CA ARG A 73 3.71 10.72 5.79
C ARG A 73 2.88 11.22 6.98
N GLY A 74 2.82 10.40 8.03
CA GLY A 74 1.93 10.66 9.16
C GLY A 74 0.47 10.61 8.73
N ASN A 75 -0.21 11.72 8.74
CA ASN A 75 -1.63 11.80 8.40
C ASN A 75 -1.90 12.55 7.09
N ARG A 76 -0.87 12.87 6.30
CA ARG A 76 -1.02 13.70 5.11
C ARG A 76 -1.64 12.98 3.93
N TYR A 77 -1.25 11.73 3.71
CA TYR A 77 -1.64 10.98 2.52
C TYR A 77 -2.27 9.67 2.88
N ARG A 78 -3.03 9.12 1.93
CA ARG A 78 -3.62 7.79 2.04
C ARG A 78 -3.21 6.98 0.82
N LEU A 79 -2.72 5.77 1.05
CA LEU A 79 -2.47 4.81 0.00
C LEU A 79 -3.45 3.67 0.18
N ILE A 80 -4.20 3.35 -0.87
CA ILE A 80 -5.25 2.34 -0.84
C ILE A 80 -4.84 1.20 -1.75
N ALA A 81 -4.78 -0.01 -1.20
CA ALA A 81 -4.29 -1.17 -1.92
C ALA A 81 -5.18 -2.39 -1.67
N ARG A 82 -5.24 -3.26 -2.66
CA ARG A 82 -5.86 -4.56 -2.54
C ARG A 82 -4.78 -5.62 -2.41
N PHE A 83 -4.88 -6.45 -1.36
CA PHE A 83 -3.96 -7.53 -1.11
C PHE A 83 -4.55 -8.86 -1.56
N ILE A 84 -3.79 -9.59 -2.36
CA ILE A 84 -4.08 -10.99 -2.68
C ILE A 84 -3.06 -11.80 -1.88
N TYR A 85 -3.39 -12.08 -0.65
CA TYR A 85 -2.45 -12.64 0.33
C TYR A 85 -1.84 -13.96 -0.12
N GLU A 86 -2.66 -14.89 -0.60
CA GLU A 86 -2.20 -16.22 -1.02
C GLU A 86 -1.24 -16.17 -2.19
N LYS A 87 -1.32 -15.13 -3.02
CA LYS A 87 -0.45 -14.97 -4.19
C LYS A 87 0.71 -14.02 -3.95
N GLY A 88 0.70 -13.32 -2.81
CA GLY A 88 1.72 -12.32 -2.53
C GLY A 88 1.71 -11.16 -3.51
N ARG A 89 0.52 -10.69 -3.88
CA ARG A 89 0.36 -9.55 -4.79
C ARG A 89 -0.36 -8.42 -4.08
N VAL A 90 0.11 -7.21 -4.33
CA VAL A 90 -0.47 -5.99 -3.74
C VAL A 90 -0.73 -5.00 -4.89
N TYR A 91 -1.99 -4.70 -5.11
CA TYR A 91 -2.40 -3.78 -6.17
C TYR A 91 -2.67 -2.42 -5.56
N VAL A 92 -1.86 -1.42 -5.94
CA VAL A 92 -2.08 -0.04 -5.52
C VAL A 92 -3.25 0.52 -6.33
N ARG A 93 -4.33 0.87 -5.64
CA ARG A 93 -5.56 1.33 -6.29
C ARG A 93 -5.64 2.85 -6.31
N HIS A 94 -5.30 3.50 -5.21
CA HIS A 94 -5.36 4.96 -5.10
C HIS A 94 -4.23 5.48 -4.23
N VAL A 95 -3.72 6.65 -4.59
CA VAL A 95 -2.81 7.43 -3.76
C VAL A 95 -3.42 8.81 -3.68
N LEU A 96 -3.81 9.24 -2.48
CA LEU A 96 -4.65 10.41 -2.28
C LEU A 96 -4.10 11.30 -1.17
N THR A 97 -4.43 12.59 -1.26
CA THR A 97 -4.28 13.48 -0.11
C THR A 97 -5.36 13.14 0.93
N HIS A 98 -5.18 13.61 2.16
CA HIS A 98 -6.18 13.42 3.20
C HIS A 98 -7.55 13.98 2.77
N ALA A 99 -7.56 15.16 2.16
CA ALA A 99 -8.80 15.79 1.70
C ALA A 99 -9.51 14.97 0.62
N GLU A 100 -8.74 14.44 -0.34
CA GLU A 100 -9.30 13.59 -1.38
C GLU A 100 -9.88 12.30 -0.82
N TYR A 101 -9.19 11.73 0.16
CA TYR A 101 -9.67 10.53 0.84
C TYR A 101 -11.00 10.80 1.56
N ASP A 102 -11.08 11.94 2.26
CA ASP A 102 -12.28 12.30 3.03
C ASP A 102 -13.50 12.54 2.15
N ARG A 103 -13.32 13.00 0.91
CA ARG A 103 -14.44 13.15 -0.04
C ARG A 103 -15.10 11.83 -0.39
N GLY A 104 -14.36 10.72 -0.31
CA GLY A 104 -14.93 9.40 -0.48
C GLY A 104 -15.20 8.96 -1.92
N ASN A 105 -14.87 9.76 -2.92
CA ASN A 105 -15.12 9.42 -4.33
C ASN A 105 -14.41 8.15 -4.77
N TRP A 106 -13.25 7.87 -4.18
CA TRP A 106 -12.48 6.68 -4.49
C TRP A 106 -13.25 5.38 -4.23
N LYS A 107 -14.20 5.40 -3.31
CA LYS A 107 -15.02 4.22 -2.99
C LYS A 107 -15.90 3.81 -4.16
N GLU A 108 -16.44 4.78 -4.88
CA GLU A 108 -17.29 4.54 -6.04
C GLU A 108 -16.47 3.97 -7.21
N GLU A 109 -15.25 4.46 -7.38
CA GLU A 109 -14.37 4.03 -8.47
C GLU A 109 -13.88 2.60 -8.30
N THR A 110 -13.84 2.10 -7.07
CA THR A 110 -13.32 0.76 -6.77
C THR A 110 -14.39 -0.25 -6.39
N ALA A 111 -15.62 0.17 -6.35
CA ALA A 111 -16.76 -0.69 -5.98
C ALA A 111 -16.99 -1.81 -7.01
#